data_7398012145b4e6aa73227612a4eb477a
#
_entry.id   7398012145b4e6aa73227612a4eb477a
#
_cell.length_a   1.000
_cell.length_b   1.000
_cell.length_c   1.000
_cell.angle_alpha   90.00
_cell.angle_beta   90.00
_cell.angle_gamma   90.00
#
_symmetry.space_group_name_H-M   'P 1'
#
loop_
_entity.id
_entity.type
_entity.pdbx_description
1 polymer ?
#
loop_
_entity_poly.entity_id
_entity_poly.type
_entity_poly.pdbx_seq_one_letter_code
_entity_poly.pdbx_strand_id
1 'polypeptide(L)'
;MKRALLCVSFGTTVENGRTDLMAVENALQASAPDYRFARALTSRIIRKRLASRGEHADSLPEALETLLAEGYTHVAVQPTHLLYGYEYDKIRAEIAPYTHRFERLALGRPLLADTDDLQKAAEILCNTYPEQNGEALVMMGHGTEHFAGIVYPAMQSVFALQGRSDVFVATVEGWPALQQILPQIQRAGYRRVHLVPLLLVAGDHACHDMAGAEPESWKSQLQAVSISVRCTLEGLGRVPGIQAMYCNKLKEILV
;
A
#
# COMPACT_ATOMS: atom_id res chain seq x y z
N MET A 1 -4.08 29.30 15.00
CA MET A 1 -3.77 27.85 14.95
C MET A 1 -3.36 27.52 13.52
N LYS A 2 -2.09 27.13 13.29
CA LYS A 2 -1.61 26.66 11.97
C LYS A 2 -1.68 25.14 11.93
N ARG A 3 -2.32 24.58 10.90
CA ARG A 3 -2.56 23.13 10.74
C ARG A 3 -1.80 22.59 9.55
N ALA A 4 -1.18 21.41 9.68
CA ALA A 4 -0.53 20.71 8.58
C ALA A 4 -0.99 19.25 8.51
N LEU A 5 -1.14 18.76 7.27
CA LEU A 5 -1.28 17.35 6.94
C LEU A 5 0.08 16.87 6.40
N LEU A 6 0.73 15.99 7.13
CA LEU A 6 1.97 15.35 6.72
C LEU A 6 1.66 13.93 6.23
N CYS A 7 1.68 13.75 4.90
CA CYS A 7 1.54 12.45 4.26
C CYS A 7 2.88 11.70 4.28
N VAL A 8 2.91 10.50 4.87
CA VAL A 8 4.14 9.71 5.04
C VAL A 8 4.04 8.42 4.24
N SER A 9 4.94 8.25 3.27
CA SER A 9 4.95 7.12 2.34
C SER A 9 6.30 6.43 2.33
N PHE A 10 6.36 5.17 1.89
CA PHE A 10 7.63 4.51 1.62
C PHE A 10 8.38 5.22 0.47
N GLY A 11 7.63 5.61 -0.55
CA GLY A 11 8.13 6.23 -1.77
C GLY A 11 8.39 5.23 -2.89
N THR A 12 8.58 5.76 -4.10
CA THR A 12 8.94 4.98 -5.28
C THR A 12 9.69 5.84 -6.29
N THR A 13 10.51 5.22 -7.13
CA THR A 13 11.18 5.86 -8.27
C THR A 13 10.59 5.42 -9.62
N VAL A 14 9.63 4.49 -9.61
CA VAL A 14 8.93 3.98 -10.79
C VAL A 14 7.78 4.92 -11.15
N GLU A 15 7.66 5.30 -12.41
CA GLU A 15 6.71 6.33 -12.89
C GLU A 15 5.25 5.96 -12.56
N ASN A 16 4.82 4.73 -12.89
CA ASN A 16 3.48 4.25 -12.56
C ASN A 16 3.21 4.31 -11.05
N GLY A 17 4.19 3.87 -10.24
CA GLY A 17 4.06 3.93 -8.78
C GLY A 17 3.97 5.37 -8.25
N ARG A 18 4.66 6.33 -8.89
CA ARG A 18 4.52 7.76 -8.55
C ARG A 18 3.10 8.26 -8.79
N THR A 19 2.51 7.87 -9.92
CA THR A 19 1.11 8.21 -10.24
C THR A 19 0.14 7.61 -9.22
N ASP A 20 0.35 6.35 -8.81
CA ASP A 20 -0.46 5.69 -7.79
C ASP A 20 -0.39 6.41 -6.44
N LEU A 21 0.83 6.81 -6.03
CA LEU A 21 1.06 7.54 -4.79
C LEU A 21 0.41 8.92 -4.83
N MET A 22 0.62 9.66 -5.92
CA MET A 22 0.04 11.00 -6.11
C MET A 22 -1.49 10.97 -6.06
N ALA A 23 -2.14 9.91 -6.56
CA ALA A 23 -3.58 9.79 -6.51
C ALA A 23 -4.12 9.74 -5.06
N VAL A 24 -3.45 9.02 -4.16
CA VAL A 24 -3.78 9.01 -2.73
C VAL A 24 -3.46 10.35 -2.07
N GLU A 25 -2.28 10.94 -2.35
CA GLU A 25 -1.88 12.23 -1.80
C GLU A 25 -2.89 13.34 -2.18
N ASN A 26 -3.32 13.38 -3.45
CA ASN A 26 -4.31 14.33 -3.92
C ASN A 26 -5.68 14.13 -3.22
N ALA A 27 -6.11 12.89 -3.01
CA ALA A 27 -7.34 12.58 -2.30
C ALA A 27 -7.27 13.04 -0.83
N LEU A 28 -6.15 12.77 -0.16
CA LEU A 28 -5.90 13.22 1.22
C LEU A 28 -5.87 14.74 1.32
N GLN A 29 -5.17 15.42 0.42
CA GLN A 29 -5.11 16.88 0.37
C GLN A 29 -6.49 17.49 0.13
N ALA A 30 -7.28 16.93 -0.79
CA ALA A 30 -8.64 17.38 -1.07
C ALA A 30 -9.59 17.19 0.12
N SER A 31 -9.35 16.16 0.96
CA SER A 31 -10.17 15.92 2.16
C SER A 31 -9.79 16.78 3.37
N ALA A 32 -8.70 17.54 3.31
CA ALA A 32 -8.24 18.46 4.35
C ALA A 32 -7.78 19.81 3.75
N PRO A 33 -8.68 20.57 3.07
CA PRO A 33 -8.31 21.76 2.31
C PRO A 33 -7.72 22.88 3.17
N ASP A 34 -8.07 22.94 4.46
CA ASP A 34 -7.59 23.96 5.40
C ASP A 34 -6.22 23.60 6.04
N TYR A 35 -5.64 22.46 5.66
CA TYR A 35 -4.35 22.00 6.15
C TYR A 35 -3.26 22.24 5.10
N ARG A 36 -2.10 22.76 5.55
CA ARG A 36 -0.89 22.79 4.73
C ARG A 36 -0.48 21.35 4.42
N PHE A 37 -0.51 20.96 3.15
CA PHE A 37 -0.02 19.66 2.73
C PHE A 37 1.51 19.61 2.73
N ALA A 38 2.07 18.59 3.37
CA ALA A 38 3.49 18.24 3.34
C ALA A 38 3.64 16.74 3.12
N ARG A 39 4.79 16.30 2.62
CA ARG A 39 5.10 14.89 2.42
C ARG A 39 6.44 14.52 3.03
N ALA A 40 6.57 13.25 3.43
CA ALA A 40 7.83 12.66 3.83
C ALA A 40 7.95 11.22 3.31
N LEU A 41 9.17 10.75 3.07
CA LEU A 41 9.44 9.38 2.63
C LEU A 41 10.24 8.62 3.69
N THR A 42 9.79 7.41 4.04
CA THR A 42 10.47 6.57 5.03
C THR A 42 11.70 5.88 4.43
N SER A 43 11.69 5.53 3.13
CA SER A 43 12.78 4.82 2.49
C SER A 43 13.99 5.71 2.20
N ARG A 44 15.09 5.48 2.95
CA ARG A 44 16.37 6.15 2.70
C ARG A 44 16.91 5.87 1.28
N ILE A 45 16.68 4.66 0.77
CA ILE A 45 17.15 4.26 -0.57
C ILE A 45 16.42 5.08 -1.63
N ILE A 46 15.10 5.19 -1.53
CA ILE A 46 14.30 5.98 -2.48
C ILE A 46 14.71 7.46 -2.42
N ARG A 47 14.84 8.04 -1.21
CA ARG A 47 15.30 9.43 -1.07
C ARG A 47 16.67 9.67 -1.72
N LYS A 48 17.62 8.73 -1.55
CA LYS A 48 18.93 8.82 -2.21
C LYS A 48 18.82 8.75 -3.74
N ARG A 49 17.98 7.84 -4.27
CA ARG A 49 17.75 7.71 -5.72
C ARG A 49 17.09 8.97 -6.30
N LEU A 50 16.15 9.58 -5.59
CA LEU A 50 15.53 10.86 -5.99
C LEU A 50 16.57 11.98 -5.98
N ALA A 51 17.39 12.09 -4.92
CA ALA A 51 18.44 13.09 -4.82
C ALA A 51 19.47 12.98 -5.97
N SER A 52 19.83 11.77 -6.41
CA SER A 52 20.71 11.58 -7.58
C SER A 52 20.09 12.03 -8.90
N ARG A 53 18.77 12.24 -8.94
CA ARG A 53 18.03 12.81 -10.08
C ARG A 53 17.73 14.31 -9.91
N GLY A 54 18.27 14.95 -8.86
CA GLY A 54 18.00 16.36 -8.54
C GLY A 54 16.65 16.61 -7.87
N GLU A 55 15.95 15.56 -7.43
CA GLU A 55 14.66 15.66 -6.74
C GLU A 55 14.88 15.58 -5.22
N HIS A 56 14.31 16.54 -4.47
CA HIS A 56 14.37 16.53 -3.02
C HIS A 56 13.14 15.83 -2.43
N ALA A 57 13.36 15.02 -1.41
CA ALA A 57 12.31 14.38 -0.61
C ALA A 57 12.74 14.28 0.85
N ASP A 58 11.98 14.90 1.74
CA ASP A 58 12.25 14.90 3.18
C ASP A 58 12.05 13.51 3.79
N SER A 59 12.85 13.22 4.82
CA SER A 59 12.51 12.21 5.82
C SER A 59 11.43 12.74 6.76
N LEU A 60 10.83 11.85 7.56
CA LEU A 60 9.81 12.26 8.52
C LEU A 60 10.35 13.26 9.56
N PRO A 61 11.54 13.08 10.18
CA PRO A 61 12.12 14.10 11.04
C PRO A 61 12.38 15.45 10.36
N GLU A 62 12.93 15.45 9.13
CA GLU A 62 13.19 16.70 8.38
C GLU A 62 11.89 17.46 8.12
N ALA A 63 10.82 16.77 7.69
CA ALA A 63 9.51 17.39 7.47
C ALA A 63 8.91 17.95 8.77
N LEU A 64 9.03 17.25 9.89
CA LEU A 64 8.54 17.73 11.19
C LEU A 64 9.32 18.96 11.68
N GLU A 65 10.65 19.00 11.53
CA GLU A 65 11.47 20.19 11.85
C GLU A 65 11.08 21.39 10.97
N THR A 66 10.84 21.16 9.69
CA THR A 66 10.38 22.22 8.77
C THR A 66 9.04 22.80 9.23
N LEU A 67 8.07 21.93 9.56
CA LEU A 67 6.76 22.38 10.06
C LEU A 67 6.86 23.16 11.37
N LEU A 68 7.74 22.76 12.29
CA LEU A 68 8.01 23.50 13.53
C LEU A 68 8.61 24.88 13.24
N ALA A 69 9.62 24.95 12.36
CA ALA A 69 10.26 26.21 11.99
C ALA A 69 9.29 27.18 11.28
N GLU A 70 8.32 26.66 10.52
CA GLU A 70 7.24 27.44 9.89
C GLU A 70 6.12 27.82 10.88
N GLY A 71 6.17 27.37 12.13
CA GLY A 71 5.23 27.69 13.20
C GLY A 71 3.89 26.96 13.11
N TYR A 72 3.86 25.74 12.54
CA TYR A 72 2.70 24.88 12.62
C TYR A 72 2.59 24.30 14.03
N THR A 73 1.38 24.31 14.58
CA THR A 73 1.10 23.86 15.95
C THR A 73 0.31 22.56 16.00
N HIS A 74 -0.45 22.26 14.94
CA HIS A 74 -1.28 21.06 14.84
C HIS A 74 -0.90 20.28 13.57
N VAL A 75 -0.41 19.05 13.76
CA VAL A 75 0.03 18.20 12.65
C VAL A 75 -0.71 16.87 12.68
N ALA A 76 -1.42 16.57 11.61
CA ALA A 76 -1.99 15.26 11.32
C ALA A 76 -1.01 14.49 10.43
N VAL A 77 -0.43 13.41 10.93
CA VAL A 77 0.49 12.54 10.19
C VAL A 77 -0.28 11.34 9.67
N GLN A 78 -0.51 11.27 8.36
CA GLN A 78 -1.22 10.17 7.72
C GLN A 78 -0.25 9.28 6.95
N PRO A 79 0.03 8.05 7.44
CA PRO A 79 0.81 7.09 6.69
C PRO A 79 -0.01 6.50 5.54
N THR A 80 0.65 6.23 4.42
CA THR A 80 0.06 5.51 3.28
C THR A 80 0.40 4.02 3.29
N HIS A 81 0.95 3.53 4.38
CA HIS A 81 1.29 2.12 4.58
C HIS A 81 0.02 1.26 4.70
N LEU A 82 0.09 0.01 4.23
CA LEU A 82 -1.04 -0.90 4.30
C LEU A 82 -1.19 -1.53 5.70
N LEU A 83 -0.09 -1.79 6.37
CA LEU A 83 -0.02 -2.65 7.56
C LEU A 83 0.66 -1.96 8.74
N TYR A 84 0.40 -2.46 9.96
CA TYR A 84 1.20 -2.21 11.16
C TYR A 84 2.53 -2.99 11.11
N GLY A 85 3.34 -2.80 10.06
CA GLY A 85 4.62 -3.47 9.86
C GLY A 85 5.82 -2.62 10.31
N TYR A 86 7.04 -3.09 10.02
CA TYR A 86 8.29 -2.41 10.40
C TYR A 86 8.36 -0.93 10.00
N GLU A 87 7.85 -0.58 8.81
CA GLU A 87 7.85 0.83 8.38
C GLU A 87 6.89 1.69 9.22
N TYR A 88 5.74 1.14 9.64
CA TYR A 88 4.84 1.86 10.54
C TYR A 88 5.44 2.00 11.94
N ASP A 89 6.11 0.97 12.45
CA ASP A 89 6.82 1.06 13.74
C ASP A 89 7.95 2.08 13.71
N LYS A 90 8.66 2.18 12.57
CA LYS A 90 9.65 3.22 12.35
C LYS A 90 9.02 4.62 12.39
N ILE A 91 7.88 4.83 11.73
CA ILE A 91 7.13 6.10 11.80
C ILE A 91 6.81 6.45 13.26
N ARG A 92 6.30 5.49 14.04
CA ARG A 92 5.98 5.69 15.47
C ARG A 92 7.21 6.10 16.27
N ALA A 93 8.34 5.42 16.04
CA ALA A 93 9.60 5.72 16.72
C ALA A 93 10.14 7.12 16.34
N GLU A 94 10.07 7.49 15.06
CA GLU A 94 10.54 8.79 14.56
C GLU A 94 9.64 9.96 15.02
N ILE A 95 8.34 9.74 15.25
CA ILE A 95 7.40 10.74 15.75
C ILE A 95 7.55 10.97 17.26
N ALA A 96 7.90 9.94 18.04
CA ALA A 96 7.89 9.98 19.50
C ALA A 96 8.62 11.19 20.12
N PRO A 97 9.82 11.62 19.64
CA PRO A 97 10.53 12.80 20.17
C PRO A 97 9.79 14.12 19.91
N TYR A 98 8.84 14.16 19.00
CA TYR A 98 8.13 15.37 18.58
C TYR A 98 6.80 15.56 19.28
N THR A 99 6.28 14.57 20.01
CA THR A 99 4.94 14.58 20.62
C THR A 99 4.69 15.80 21.51
N HIS A 100 5.73 16.29 22.20
CA HIS A 100 5.65 17.45 23.08
C HIS A 100 6.12 18.76 22.45
N ARG A 101 6.49 18.72 21.16
CA ARG A 101 6.99 19.90 20.43
C ARG A 101 5.90 20.61 19.64
N PHE A 102 4.76 19.94 19.43
CA PHE A 102 3.54 20.49 18.85
C PHE A 102 2.45 20.58 19.91
N GLU A 103 1.49 21.50 19.75
CA GLU A 103 0.28 21.52 20.57
C GLU A 103 -0.55 20.24 20.36
N ARG A 104 -0.55 19.74 19.10
CA ARG A 104 -1.13 18.46 18.72
C ARG A 104 -0.34 17.81 17.59
N LEU A 105 0.10 16.59 17.82
CA LEU A 105 0.69 15.71 16.81
C LEU A 105 -0.07 14.39 16.86
N ALA A 106 -0.86 14.11 15.81
CA ALA A 106 -1.69 12.91 15.72
C ALA A 106 -1.22 12.01 14.57
N LEU A 107 -1.06 10.71 14.85
CA LEU A 107 -0.67 9.71 13.89
C LEU A 107 -1.88 8.88 13.46
N GLY A 108 -2.17 8.85 12.16
CA GLY A 108 -3.20 8.02 11.55
C GLY A 108 -2.83 6.55 11.51
N ARG A 109 -3.86 5.71 11.40
CA ARG A 109 -3.72 4.26 11.24
C ARG A 109 -3.32 3.89 9.80
N PRO A 110 -2.68 2.73 9.57
CA PRO A 110 -2.48 2.21 8.21
C PRO A 110 -3.81 1.78 7.59
N LEU A 111 -3.81 1.41 6.30
CA LEU A 111 -5.02 1.07 5.54
C LEU A 111 -5.78 -0.10 6.16
N LEU A 112 -5.09 -1.21 6.43
CA LEU A 112 -5.65 -2.48 6.92
C LEU A 112 -5.32 -2.65 8.41
N ALA A 113 -5.94 -1.81 9.25
CA ALA A 113 -5.63 -1.70 10.66
C ALA A 113 -6.47 -2.63 11.56
N ASP A 114 -7.63 -3.06 11.08
CA ASP A 114 -8.56 -3.93 11.81
C ASP A 114 -9.40 -4.80 10.84
N THR A 115 -10.28 -5.63 11.38
CA THR A 115 -11.11 -6.56 10.59
C THR A 115 -12.13 -5.87 9.70
N ASP A 116 -12.65 -4.73 10.11
CA ASP A 116 -13.61 -3.94 9.32
C ASP A 116 -12.92 -3.35 8.09
N ASP A 117 -11.68 -2.91 8.24
CA ASP A 117 -10.84 -2.46 7.14
C ASP A 117 -10.59 -3.59 6.11
N LEU A 118 -10.30 -4.83 6.60
CA LEU A 118 -10.10 -5.97 5.71
C LEU A 118 -11.36 -6.28 4.90
N GLN A 119 -12.52 -6.30 5.57
CA GLN A 119 -13.82 -6.54 4.91
C GLN A 119 -14.13 -5.46 3.88
N LYS A 120 -13.91 -4.19 4.24
CA LYS A 120 -14.16 -3.06 3.34
C LYS A 120 -13.20 -3.06 2.15
N ALA A 121 -11.92 -3.31 2.38
CA ALA A 121 -10.94 -3.43 1.30
C ALA A 121 -11.31 -4.57 0.35
N ALA A 122 -11.68 -5.73 0.88
CA ALA A 122 -12.10 -6.87 0.06
C ALA A 122 -13.35 -6.55 -0.78
N GLU A 123 -14.38 -5.91 -0.21
CA GLU A 123 -15.56 -5.44 -0.94
C GLU A 123 -15.18 -4.51 -2.12
N ILE A 124 -14.32 -3.52 -1.84
CA ILE A 124 -13.84 -2.57 -2.85
C ILE A 124 -13.09 -3.31 -3.97
N LEU A 125 -12.21 -4.24 -3.61
CA LEU A 125 -11.40 -4.99 -4.57
C LEU A 125 -12.24 -5.98 -5.38
N CYS A 126 -13.27 -6.61 -4.78
CA CYS A 126 -14.24 -7.42 -5.51
C CYS A 126 -14.99 -6.62 -6.57
N ASN A 127 -15.36 -5.38 -6.26
CA ASN A 127 -16.02 -4.49 -7.21
C ASN A 127 -15.06 -3.98 -8.30
N THR A 128 -13.79 -3.74 -7.94
CA THR A 128 -12.76 -3.28 -8.89
C THR A 128 -12.34 -4.40 -9.85
N TYR A 129 -12.25 -5.62 -9.34
CA TYR A 129 -11.86 -6.83 -10.07
C TYR A 129 -12.98 -7.88 -9.97
N PRO A 130 -14.06 -7.71 -10.75
CA PRO A 130 -15.18 -8.65 -10.72
C PRO A 130 -14.74 -10.04 -11.18
N GLU A 131 -15.41 -11.07 -10.65
CA GLU A 131 -15.17 -12.46 -11.02
C GLU A 131 -15.32 -12.67 -12.54
N GLN A 132 -14.37 -13.40 -13.13
CA GLN A 132 -14.37 -13.75 -14.54
C GLN A 132 -14.40 -15.27 -14.68
N ASN A 133 -15.36 -15.78 -15.44
CA ASN A 133 -15.53 -17.22 -15.60
C ASN A 133 -14.24 -17.91 -16.08
N GLY A 134 -13.76 -18.89 -15.30
CA GLY A 134 -12.56 -19.67 -15.57
C GLY A 134 -11.23 -18.93 -15.41
N GLU A 135 -11.23 -17.76 -14.76
CA GLU A 135 -10.03 -16.98 -14.45
C GLU A 135 -9.89 -16.81 -12.95
N ALA A 136 -8.72 -17.10 -12.38
CA ALA A 136 -8.41 -16.77 -11.00
C ALA A 136 -7.83 -15.36 -10.90
N LEU A 137 -8.22 -14.63 -9.86
CA LEU A 137 -7.61 -13.36 -9.48
C LEU A 137 -6.50 -13.64 -8.45
N VAL A 138 -5.27 -13.32 -8.78
CA VAL A 138 -4.13 -13.50 -7.88
C VAL A 138 -3.60 -12.14 -7.46
N MET A 139 -3.71 -11.84 -6.17
CA MET A 139 -3.28 -10.59 -5.56
C MET A 139 -1.90 -10.74 -4.94
N MET A 140 -0.92 -9.97 -5.44
CA MET A 140 0.45 -9.99 -4.99
C MET A 140 0.70 -8.92 -3.94
N GLY A 141 0.88 -9.31 -2.67
CA GLY A 141 1.38 -8.45 -1.60
C GLY A 141 2.91 -8.43 -1.51
N HIS A 142 3.46 -7.44 -0.81
CA HIS A 142 4.90 -7.39 -0.54
C HIS A 142 5.33 -8.57 0.36
N GLY A 143 4.59 -8.79 1.42
CA GLY A 143 4.99 -9.71 2.48
C GLY A 143 5.83 -9.00 3.54
N THR A 144 6.07 -9.69 4.64
CA THR A 144 6.90 -9.22 5.75
C THR A 144 7.13 -10.35 6.75
N GLU A 145 8.27 -10.37 7.42
CA GLU A 145 8.52 -11.22 8.60
C GLU A 145 7.87 -10.65 9.88
N HIS A 146 7.40 -9.41 9.85
CA HIS A 146 6.66 -8.82 10.96
C HIS A 146 5.34 -9.56 11.18
N PHE A 147 4.87 -9.65 12.45
CA PHE A 147 3.58 -10.30 12.78
C PHE A 147 2.39 -9.76 11.96
N ALA A 148 2.44 -8.49 11.55
CA ALA A 148 1.42 -7.91 10.65
C ALA A 148 1.27 -8.66 9.30
N GLY A 149 2.21 -9.52 8.93
CA GLY A 149 2.08 -10.40 7.76
C GLY A 149 0.85 -11.31 7.79
N ILE A 150 0.27 -11.55 8.97
CA ILE A 150 -1.00 -12.30 9.13
C ILE A 150 -2.17 -11.66 8.35
N VAL A 151 -2.08 -10.39 7.99
CA VAL A 151 -3.09 -9.70 7.19
C VAL A 151 -3.29 -10.37 5.81
N TYR A 152 -2.25 -10.93 5.19
CA TYR A 152 -2.37 -11.57 3.88
C TYR A 152 -3.25 -12.84 3.91
N PRO A 153 -3.01 -13.84 4.79
CA PRO A 153 -3.93 -14.96 4.92
C PRO A 153 -5.30 -14.55 5.47
N ALA A 154 -5.38 -13.49 6.29
CA ALA A 154 -6.66 -12.95 6.73
C ALA A 154 -7.47 -12.38 5.54
N MET A 155 -6.85 -11.62 4.65
CA MET A 155 -7.48 -11.14 3.41
C MET A 155 -7.99 -12.29 2.54
N GLN A 156 -7.18 -13.37 2.39
CA GLN A 156 -7.64 -14.58 1.69
C GLN A 156 -8.93 -15.14 2.29
N SER A 157 -9.02 -15.22 3.62
CA SER A 157 -10.20 -15.69 4.34
C SER A 157 -11.40 -14.77 4.13
N VAL A 158 -11.18 -13.44 4.15
CA VAL A 158 -12.24 -12.45 3.93
C VAL A 158 -12.82 -12.57 2.51
N PHE A 159 -11.98 -12.70 1.47
CA PHE A 159 -12.46 -12.93 0.10
C PHE A 159 -13.31 -14.20 0.00
N ALA A 160 -12.85 -15.31 0.59
CA ALA A 160 -13.59 -16.56 0.59
C ALA A 160 -14.95 -16.44 1.30
N LEU A 161 -15.02 -15.74 2.45
CA LEU A 161 -16.27 -15.48 3.19
C LEU A 161 -17.22 -14.56 2.41
N GLN A 162 -16.72 -13.70 1.54
CA GLN A 162 -17.50 -12.87 0.62
C GLN A 162 -17.91 -13.60 -0.67
N GLY A 163 -17.67 -14.92 -0.75
CA GLY A 163 -18.06 -15.76 -1.90
C GLY A 163 -17.06 -15.73 -3.07
N ARG A 164 -15.90 -15.07 -2.93
CA ARG A 164 -14.86 -14.95 -3.97
C ARG A 164 -13.81 -16.05 -3.83
N SER A 165 -14.21 -17.27 -4.18
CA SER A 165 -13.32 -18.45 -4.18
C SER A 165 -12.29 -18.44 -5.33
N ASP A 166 -12.45 -17.56 -6.31
CA ASP A 166 -11.55 -17.31 -7.42
C ASP A 166 -10.34 -16.44 -7.03
N VAL A 167 -10.35 -15.80 -5.86
CA VAL A 167 -9.30 -14.89 -5.39
C VAL A 167 -8.25 -15.65 -4.58
N PHE A 168 -6.98 -15.45 -4.92
CA PHE A 168 -5.82 -15.96 -4.22
C PHE A 168 -4.90 -14.83 -3.79
N VAL A 169 -4.48 -14.81 -2.53
CA VAL A 169 -3.56 -13.81 -1.99
C VAL A 169 -2.22 -14.47 -1.69
N ALA A 170 -1.14 -13.91 -2.23
CA ALA A 170 0.22 -14.35 -1.91
C ALA A 170 1.18 -13.18 -1.85
N THR A 171 2.40 -13.41 -1.39
CA THR A 171 3.39 -12.37 -1.12
C THR A 171 4.73 -12.70 -1.79
N VAL A 172 5.50 -11.64 -2.11
CA VAL A 172 6.85 -11.76 -2.65
C VAL A 172 7.82 -12.17 -1.53
N GLU A 173 7.78 -11.45 -0.41
CA GLU A 173 8.68 -11.60 0.73
C GLU A 173 7.92 -12.02 1.98
N GLY A 174 7.46 -13.26 2.06
CA GLY A 174 6.71 -13.71 3.23
C GLY A 174 5.84 -14.93 2.95
N TRP A 175 4.74 -15.06 3.71
CA TRP A 175 3.82 -16.18 3.61
C TRP A 175 2.37 -15.67 3.51
N PRO A 176 1.50 -16.32 2.67
CA PRO A 176 1.85 -17.36 1.69
C PRO A 176 2.60 -16.79 0.48
N ALA A 177 3.53 -17.55 -0.07
CA ALA A 177 4.19 -17.23 -1.34
C ALA A 177 3.44 -17.87 -2.53
N LEU A 178 3.84 -17.56 -3.76
CA LEU A 178 3.23 -18.12 -4.98
C LEU A 178 3.22 -19.67 -4.95
N GLN A 179 4.30 -20.28 -4.45
CA GLN A 179 4.46 -21.73 -4.38
C GLN A 179 3.41 -22.42 -3.52
N GLN A 180 2.83 -21.75 -2.53
CA GLN A 180 1.78 -22.28 -1.69
C GLN A 180 0.40 -22.20 -2.35
N ILE A 181 0.16 -21.18 -3.18
CA ILE A 181 -1.16 -20.98 -3.82
C ILE A 181 -1.23 -21.63 -5.20
N LEU A 182 -0.12 -21.81 -5.92
CA LEU A 182 -0.09 -22.39 -7.26
C LEU A 182 -0.75 -23.79 -7.32
N PRO A 183 -0.47 -24.75 -6.40
CA PRO A 183 -1.17 -26.02 -6.39
C PRO A 183 -2.69 -25.89 -6.13
N GLN A 184 -3.12 -24.84 -5.44
CA GLN A 184 -4.54 -24.59 -5.19
C GLN A 184 -5.23 -24.09 -6.47
N ILE A 185 -4.61 -23.16 -7.20
CA ILE A 185 -5.08 -22.65 -8.49
C ILE A 185 -5.24 -23.80 -9.48
N GLN A 186 -4.24 -24.72 -9.55
CA GLN A 186 -4.27 -25.88 -10.45
C GLN A 186 -5.37 -26.87 -10.07
N ARG A 187 -5.54 -27.19 -8.77
CA ARG A 187 -6.59 -28.09 -8.28
C ARG A 187 -7.99 -27.54 -8.51
N ALA A 188 -8.15 -26.21 -8.43
CA ALA A 188 -9.40 -25.55 -8.76
C ALA A 188 -9.70 -25.50 -10.27
N GLY A 189 -8.77 -25.95 -11.11
CA GLY A 189 -8.96 -26.06 -12.55
C GLY A 189 -8.76 -24.78 -13.34
N TYR A 190 -8.28 -23.71 -12.72
CA TYR A 190 -8.03 -22.44 -13.42
C TYR A 190 -6.89 -22.58 -14.44
N ARG A 191 -7.14 -22.09 -15.66
CA ARG A 191 -6.17 -22.03 -16.77
C ARG A 191 -5.81 -20.61 -17.15
N ARG A 192 -6.46 -19.64 -16.55
CA ARG A 192 -6.20 -18.21 -16.71
C ARG A 192 -6.05 -17.56 -15.34
N VAL A 193 -5.11 -16.64 -15.24
CA VAL A 193 -4.84 -15.87 -14.03
C VAL A 193 -4.74 -14.39 -14.38
N HIS A 194 -5.41 -13.58 -13.61
CA HIS A 194 -5.20 -12.14 -13.58
C HIS A 194 -4.33 -11.80 -12.37
N LEU A 195 -3.08 -11.38 -12.61
CA LEU A 195 -2.18 -10.88 -11.56
C LEU A 195 -2.44 -9.40 -11.32
N VAL A 196 -2.66 -9.05 -10.07
CA VAL A 196 -2.84 -7.65 -9.63
C VAL A 196 -2.02 -7.36 -8.36
N PRO A 197 -1.49 -6.15 -8.17
CA PRO A 197 -0.77 -5.82 -6.95
C PRO A 197 -1.74 -5.57 -5.78
N LEU A 198 -1.52 -6.24 -4.66
CA LEU A 198 -2.03 -5.86 -3.34
C LEU A 198 -1.00 -4.96 -2.66
N LEU A 199 -0.62 -3.90 -3.37
CA LEU A 199 0.39 -2.91 -3.03
C LEU A 199 -0.20 -1.53 -3.28
N LEU A 200 0.15 -0.54 -2.46
CA LEU A 200 -0.29 0.83 -2.69
C LEU A 200 0.14 1.34 -4.06
N VAL A 201 1.38 1.04 -4.43
CA VAL A 201 2.00 1.46 -5.68
C VAL A 201 2.47 0.26 -6.50
N ALA A 202 2.28 0.28 -7.81
CA ALA A 202 2.88 -0.66 -8.75
C ALA A 202 4.34 -0.24 -9.01
N GLY A 203 5.20 -0.53 -8.03
CA GLY A 203 6.63 -0.24 -8.06
C GLY A 203 7.45 -1.39 -8.64
N ASP A 204 8.68 -1.51 -8.14
CA ASP A 204 9.68 -2.48 -8.60
C ASP A 204 9.16 -3.92 -8.56
N HIS A 205 8.57 -4.34 -7.43
CA HIS A 205 8.00 -5.69 -7.28
C HIS A 205 6.89 -6.00 -8.30
N ALA A 206 6.00 -5.04 -8.59
CA ALA A 206 4.96 -5.26 -9.58
C ALA A 206 5.53 -5.36 -11.01
N CYS A 207 6.57 -4.59 -11.32
CA CYS A 207 7.18 -4.59 -12.64
C CYS A 207 8.08 -5.81 -12.88
N HIS A 208 8.84 -6.25 -11.88
CA HIS A 208 9.85 -7.30 -12.03
C HIS A 208 9.37 -8.64 -11.46
N ASP A 209 9.02 -8.69 -10.15
CA ASP A 209 8.66 -9.97 -9.51
C ASP A 209 7.30 -10.49 -9.97
N MET A 210 6.31 -9.60 -10.21
CA MET A 210 4.98 -10.01 -10.68
C MET A 210 4.94 -10.22 -12.20
N ALA A 211 5.27 -9.18 -12.98
CA ALA A 211 4.99 -9.11 -14.42
C ALA A 211 6.25 -9.19 -15.30
N GLY A 212 7.44 -9.32 -14.72
CA GLY A 212 8.70 -9.40 -15.43
C GLY A 212 8.79 -10.58 -16.40
N ALA A 213 9.83 -10.55 -17.24
CA ALA A 213 10.11 -11.62 -18.19
C ALA A 213 11.06 -12.70 -17.64
N GLU A 214 11.69 -12.43 -16.50
CA GLU A 214 12.63 -13.35 -15.87
C GLU A 214 11.92 -14.64 -15.39
N PRO A 215 12.61 -15.80 -15.37
CA PRO A 215 12.01 -17.07 -14.97
C PRO A 215 11.39 -17.07 -13.57
N GLU A 216 11.94 -16.25 -12.66
CA GLU A 216 11.53 -16.11 -11.27
C GLU A 216 10.26 -15.26 -11.11
N SER A 217 9.86 -14.50 -12.13
CA SER A 217 8.63 -13.71 -12.06
C SER A 217 7.39 -14.59 -11.92
N TRP A 218 6.39 -14.13 -11.20
CA TRP A 218 5.13 -14.87 -11.03
C TRP A 218 4.46 -15.19 -12.35
N LYS A 219 4.48 -14.23 -13.29
CA LYS A 219 3.98 -14.43 -14.66
C LYS A 219 4.68 -15.60 -15.34
N SER A 220 6.01 -15.65 -15.34
CA SER A 220 6.79 -16.70 -15.98
C SER A 220 6.58 -18.06 -15.31
N GLN A 221 6.53 -18.11 -13.97
CA GLN A 221 6.27 -19.34 -13.22
C GLN A 221 4.89 -19.93 -13.52
N LEU A 222 3.85 -19.09 -13.59
CA LEU A 222 2.48 -19.52 -13.96
C LEU A 222 2.42 -20.00 -15.42
N GLN A 223 3.08 -19.30 -16.35
CA GLN A 223 3.14 -19.69 -17.75
C GLN A 223 3.89 -21.01 -17.97
N ALA A 224 4.94 -21.28 -17.18
CA ALA A 224 5.69 -22.54 -17.23
C ALA A 224 4.83 -23.76 -16.90
N VAL A 225 3.72 -23.59 -16.18
CA VAL A 225 2.74 -24.65 -15.87
C VAL A 225 1.46 -24.53 -16.72
N SER A 226 1.56 -23.91 -17.90
CA SER A 226 0.49 -23.78 -18.90
C SER A 226 -0.73 -22.98 -18.42
N ILE A 227 -0.53 -21.99 -17.55
CA ILE A 227 -1.53 -21.02 -17.13
C ILE A 227 -1.33 -19.74 -17.96
N SER A 228 -2.37 -19.26 -18.64
CA SER A 228 -2.35 -17.97 -19.32
C SER A 228 -2.46 -16.82 -18.31
N VAL A 229 -1.61 -15.80 -18.44
CA VAL A 229 -1.50 -14.72 -17.45
C VAL A 229 -1.70 -13.36 -18.11
N ARG A 230 -2.57 -12.56 -17.52
CA ARG A 230 -2.61 -11.11 -17.73
C ARG A 230 -2.25 -10.38 -16.43
N CYS A 231 -1.65 -9.21 -16.55
CA CYS A 231 -1.20 -8.41 -15.41
C CYS A 231 -1.81 -7.01 -15.46
N THR A 232 -2.23 -6.51 -14.31
CA THR A 232 -2.49 -5.08 -14.10
C THR A 232 -1.30 -4.49 -13.35
N LEU A 233 -0.72 -3.41 -13.91
CA LEU A 233 0.41 -2.69 -13.31
C LEU A 233 -0.04 -1.33 -12.75
N GLU A 234 -1.13 -1.36 -11.99
CA GLU A 234 -1.68 -0.22 -11.27
C GLU A 234 -1.81 -0.61 -9.80
N GLY A 235 -1.29 0.25 -8.91
CA GLY A 235 -1.38 0.05 -7.47
C GLY A 235 -2.75 0.40 -6.91
N LEU A 236 -3.01 -0.04 -5.67
CA LEU A 236 -4.24 0.26 -4.94
C LEU A 236 -4.50 1.76 -4.79
N GLY A 237 -3.44 2.58 -4.90
CA GLY A 237 -3.55 4.04 -4.84
C GLY A 237 -4.45 4.65 -5.91
N ARG A 238 -4.66 3.96 -7.05
CA ARG A 238 -5.60 4.41 -8.10
C ARG A 238 -7.04 4.00 -7.86
N VAL A 239 -7.31 3.11 -6.91
CA VAL A 239 -8.66 2.62 -6.63
C VAL A 239 -9.42 3.65 -5.78
N PRO A 240 -10.49 4.29 -6.30
CA PRO A 240 -11.17 5.36 -5.57
C PRO A 240 -11.70 4.95 -4.19
N GLY A 241 -12.17 3.71 -4.05
CA GLY A 241 -12.63 3.17 -2.77
C GLY A 241 -11.50 3.06 -1.73
N ILE A 242 -10.28 2.71 -2.16
CA ILE A 242 -9.09 2.67 -1.31
C ILE A 242 -8.66 4.08 -0.90
N GLN A 243 -8.70 5.05 -1.83
CA GLN A 243 -8.46 6.46 -1.50
C GLN A 243 -9.44 6.96 -0.44
N ALA A 244 -10.73 6.61 -0.58
CA ALA A 244 -11.76 6.96 0.40
C ALA A 244 -11.50 6.34 1.78
N MET A 245 -10.96 5.11 1.86
CA MET A 245 -10.55 4.51 3.12
C MET A 245 -9.43 5.32 3.80
N TYR A 246 -8.39 5.75 3.06
CA TYR A 246 -7.34 6.63 3.60
C TYR A 246 -7.89 7.97 4.06
N CYS A 247 -8.81 8.58 3.30
CA CYS A 247 -9.47 9.82 3.69
C CYS A 247 -10.28 9.66 4.99
N ASN A 248 -10.92 8.52 5.21
CA ASN A 248 -11.65 8.25 6.44
C ASN A 248 -10.70 8.10 7.63
N LYS A 249 -9.55 7.42 7.47
CA LYS A 249 -8.51 7.34 8.51
C LYS A 249 -7.91 8.70 8.83
N LEU A 250 -7.70 9.54 7.82
CA LEU A 250 -7.28 10.92 8.04
C LEU A 250 -8.29 11.69 8.90
N LYS A 251 -9.59 11.56 8.63
CA LYS A 251 -10.65 12.25 9.40
C LYS A 251 -10.64 11.90 10.88
N GLU A 252 -10.18 10.70 11.26
CA GLU A 252 -10.07 10.27 12.66
C GLU A 252 -9.05 11.12 13.46
N ILE A 253 -8.09 11.75 12.78
CA ILE A 253 -6.99 12.52 13.38
C ILE A 253 -7.02 14.01 13.10
N LEU A 254 -7.93 14.49 12.23
CA LEU A 254 -8.12 15.92 11.99
C LEU A 254 -8.77 16.62 13.20
N VAL A 255 -8.63 17.96 13.27
CA VAL A 255 -9.19 18.85 14.34
C VAL A 255 -10.12 19.88 13.71
#